data_5c5ad53dc24810b22c05a881cbfb21f1
#
_entry.id   5c5ad53dc24810b22c05a881cbfb21f1
#
_cell.length_a   1.000
_cell.length_b   1.000
_cell.length_c   1.000
_cell.angle_alpha   90.00
_cell.angle_beta   90.00
_cell.angle_gamma   90.00
#
_symmetry.space_group_name_H-M   'P 1'
#
loop_
_entity.id
_entity.type
_entity.pdbx_description
1 polymer ?
#
loop_
_entity_poly.entity_id
_entity_poly.type
_entity_poly.pdbx_seq_one_letter_code
_entity_poly.pdbx_strand_id
1 'polypeptide(L)'
;NLNTTLSYQQGSDARSRLDWFRGADPHPYYYRKLPSYGLVTEEEFKANSQINWTDLYYQNSNVISRDFFVGNDAQGNPVFETGKRSIYSLVEDVNKDKTINVVSHFDTKLQDNWKLNVNLNYQNVKSDVFRRVKDLLGGDFAFNRNAFDSDALYDVDNPNYIARVGDRTQFSYDLLRSAYGL
;
A
#
# COMPACT_ATOMS: atom_id res chain seq x y z
N ASN A 1 -45.27 -11.62 -14.45
CA ASN A 1 -44.65 -10.94 -13.32
C ASN A 1 -43.27 -10.48 -13.70
N LEU A 2 -42.92 -9.23 -13.36
CA LEU A 2 -41.56 -8.70 -13.47
C LEU A 2 -41.12 -8.29 -12.07
N ASN A 3 -39.94 -8.77 -11.67
CA ASN A 3 -39.29 -8.40 -10.40
C ASN A 3 -37.84 -7.96 -10.66
N THR A 4 -37.53 -6.74 -10.29
CA THR A 4 -36.18 -6.18 -10.50
C THR A 4 -35.60 -5.72 -9.17
N THR A 5 -34.39 -6.16 -8.87
CA THR A 5 -33.63 -5.80 -7.68
C THR A 5 -32.37 -5.06 -8.10
N LEU A 6 -32.14 -3.89 -7.53
CA LEU A 6 -30.89 -3.14 -7.61
C LEU A 6 -30.21 -3.19 -6.27
N SER A 7 -28.94 -3.59 -6.24
CA SER A 7 -28.10 -3.51 -5.05
C SER A 7 -26.83 -2.72 -5.32
N TYR A 8 -26.44 -1.93 -4.33
CA TYR A 8 -25.18 -1.22 -4.31
C TYR A 8 -24.44 -1.59 -3.03
N GLN A 9 -23.19 -2.03 -3.17
CA GLN A 9 -22.30 -2.37 -2.06
C GLN A 9 -21.02 -1.59 -2.21
N GLN A 10 -20.55 -1.04 -1.10
CA GLN A 10 -19.24 -0.40 -1.00
C GLN A 10 -18.54 -0.88 0.26
N GLY A 11 -17.27 -1.26 0.13
CA GLY A 11 -16.43 -1.70 1.22
C GLY A 11 -15.02 -1.13 1.10
N SER A 12 -14.32 -1.09 2.23
CA SER A 12 -12.89 -0.79 2.28
C SER A 12 -12.27 -1.59 3.41
N ASP A 13 -11.20 -2.30 3.11
CA ASP A 13 -10.32 -2.90 4.10
C ASP A 13 -8.91 -2.33 3.97
N ALA A 14 -8.16 -2.35 5.07
CA ALA A 14 -6.80 -1.87 5.11
C ALA A 14 -5.97 -2.72 6.07
N ARG A 15 -4.76 -3.09 5.64
CA ARG A 15 -3.79 -3.83 6.44
C ARG A 15 -2.56 -2.98 6.68
N SER A 16 -2.29 -2.67 7.94
CA SER A 16 -1.10 -1.92 8.31
C SER A 16 0.12 -2.85 8.36
N ARG A 17 1.24 -2.35 7.89
CA ARG A 17 2.54 -3.01 8.01
C ARG A 17 3.65 -2.00 8.19
N LEU A 18 4.73 -2.45 8.80
CA LEU A 18 5.95 -1.68 8.89
C LEU A 18 6.74 -1.82 7.58
N ASP A 19 7.18 -0.68 7.05
CA ASP A 19 8.02 -0.59 5.86
C ASP A 19 9.29 0.19 6.20
N TRP A 20 10.42 -0.11 5.51
CA TRP A 20 11.68 0.55 5.77
C TRP A 20 12.55 0.62 4.51
N PHE A 21 13.37 1.65 4.46
CA PHE A 21 14.33 1.84 3.38
C PHE A 21 15.69 2.27 3.93
N ARG A 22 16.74 1.51 3.57
CA ARG A 22 18.11 1.71 4.04
C ARG A 22 18.27 1.64 5.57
N GLY A 23 17.46 0.81 6.22
CA GLY A 23 17.55 0.48 7.63
C GLY A 23 17.68 -1.03 7.85
N ALA A 24 18.03 -1.43 9.06
CA ALA A 24 18.01 -2.83 9.46
C ALA A 24 16.56 -3.31 9.55
N ASP A 25 16.31 -4.60 9.27
CA ASP A 25 14.97 -5.18 9.44
C ASP A 25 14.52 -5.01 10.91
N PRO A 26 13.40 -4.30 11.16
CA PRO A 26 12.95 -4.02 12.52
C PRO A 26 12.26 -5.21 13.20
N HIS A 27 11.90 -6.25 12.44
CA HIS A 27 11.14 -7.36 12.98
C HIS A 27 12.03 -8.27 13.86
N PRO A 28 11.55 -8.68 15.04
CA PRO A 28 12.28 -9.58 15.92
C PRO A 28 12.46 -10.97 15.32
N TYR A 29 11.53 -11.41 14.45
CA TYR A 29 11.58 -12.71 13.77
C TYR A 29 12.43 -12.71 12.49
N TYR A 30 13.11 -11.63 12.16
CA TYR A 30 14.07 -11.62 11.06
C TYR A 30 15.14 -12.71 11.31
N TYR A 31 15.41 -13.55 10.32
CA TYR A 31 16.16 -14.79 10.49
C TYR A 31 17.52 -14.62 11.17
N ARG A 32 18.21 -13.49 10.94
CA ARG A 32 19.52 -13.18 11.59
C ARG A 32 19.41 -12.86 13.08
N LYS A 33 18.22 -12.53 13.56
CA LYS A 33 17.94 -12.27 14.99
C LYS A 33 17.44 -13.50 15.73
N LEU A 34 17.29 -14.62 15.03
CA LEU A 34 16.87 -15.88 15.66
C LEU A 34 18.06 -16.58 16.32
N PRO A 35 17.87 -17.22 17.49
CA PRO A 35 18.94 -17.98 18.16
C PRO A 35 19.51 -19.09 17.27
N SER A 36 18.70 -19.69 16.40
CA SER A 36 19.11 -20.72 15.44
C SER A 36 20.15 -20.23 14.42
N TYR A 37 20.27 -18.92 14.21
CA TYR A 37 21.30 -18.33 13.35
C TYR A 37 22.67 -18.22 14.06
N GLY A 38 22.69 -18.28 15.41
CA GLY A 38 23.91 -18.32 16.23
C GLY A 38 24.52 -16.96 16.56
N LEU A 39 23.85 -15.83 16.29
CA LEU A 39 24.31 -14.48 16.62
C LEU A 39 23.76 -13.96 17.95
N VAL A 40 22.65 -14.52 18.43
CA VAL A 40 21.97 -14.12 19.67
C VAL A 40 21.64 -15.36 20.51
N THR A 41 21.61 -15.23 21.81
CA THR A 41 21.16 -16.27 22.74
C THR A 41 19.63 -16.32 22.82
N GLU A 42 19.07 -17.40 23.38
CA GLU A 42 17.62 -17.48 23.62
C GLU A 42 17.13 -16.42 24.60
N GLU A 43 17.94 -16.08 25.61
CA GLU A 43 17.65 -15.04 26.60
C GLU A 43 17.58 -13.67 25.96
N GLU A 44 18.56 -13.32 25.11
CA GLU A 44 18.58 -12.07 24.35
C GLU A 44 17.40 -11.98 23.37
N PHE A 45 17.05 -13.08 22.69
CA PHE A 45 15.90 -13.12 21.81
C PHE A 45 14.58 -12.90 22.58
N LYS A 46 14.41 -13.56 23.73
CA LYS A 46 13.21 -13.37 24.58
C LYS A 46 13.11 -11.94 25.10
N ALA A 47 14.24 -11.33 25.48
CA ALA A 47 14.26 -9.93 25.91
C ALA A 47 13.91 -8.94 24.80
N ASN A 48 14.19 -9.27 23.54
CA ASN A 48 13.97 -8.43 22.36
C ASN A 48 12.90 -9.01 21.41
N SER A 49 11.93 -9.73 21.93
CA SER A 49 10.89 -10.43 21.14
C SER A 49 9.82 -9.51 20.54
N GLN A 50 9.89 -8.21 20.81
CA GLN A 50 8.97 -7.19 20.32
C GLN A 50 9.70 -6.18 19.44
N ILE A 51 8.94 -5.50 18.56
CA ILE A 51 9.46 -4.36 17.80
C ILE A 51 9.80 -3.24 18.79
N ASN A 52 11.04 -2.74 18.73
CA ASN A 52 11.47 -1.61 19.53
C ASN A 52 11.02 -0.29 18.87
N TRP A 53 9.79 0.11 19.11
CA TRP A 53 9.23 1.34 18.56
C TRP A 53 10.01 2.59 18.93
N THR A 54 10.52 2.65 20.16
CA THR A 54 11.34 3.78 20.64
C THR A 54 12.59 3.97 19.79
N ASP A 55 13.24 2.87 19.42
CA ASP A 55 14.42 2.92 18.55
C ASP A 55 14.06 3.37 17.13
N LEU A 56 12.91 2.93 16.58
CA LEU A 56 12.46 3.36 15.24
C LEU A 56 12.22 4.87 15.20
N TYR A 57 11.54 5.41 16.20
CA TYR A 57 11.33 6.86 16.34
C TYR A 57 12.64 7.61 16.50
N TYR A 58 13.55 7.09 17.32
CA TYR A 58 14.86 7.69 17.53
C TYR A 58 15.67 7.75 16.22
N GLN A 59 15.72 6.65 15.48
CA GLN A 59 16.43 6.59 14.20
C GLN A 59 15.86 7.56 13.18
N ASN A 60 14.55 7.62 13.02
CA ASN A 60 13.91 8.58 12.11
C ASN A 60 14.18 10.04 12.51
N SER A 61 14.18 10.34 13.79
CA SER A 61 14.37 11.70 14.30
C SER A 61 15.80 12.23 14.11
N ASN A 62 16.78 11.32 13.96
CA ASN A 62 18.20 11.68 13.84
C ASN A 62 18.68 11.77 12.38
N VAL A 63 17.89 11.32 11.41
CA VAL A 63 18.26 11.40 9.98
C VAL A 63 17.71 12.68 9.36
N ILE A 64 18.54 13.71 9.34
CA ILE A 64 18.20 14.96 8.66
C ILE A 64 18.76 14.89 7.24
N SER A 65 17.89 14.97 6.24
CA SER A 65 18.27 15.16 4.86
C SER A 65 18.20 16.64 4.52
N ARG A 66 19.30 17.18 3.98
CA ARG A 66 19.39 18.58 3.56
C ARG A 66 19.43 18.65 2.05
N ASP A 67 18.80 19.70 1.51
CA ASP A 67 18.78 19.99 0.06
C ASP A 67 18.42 18.72 -0.74
N PHE A 68 17.39 18.02 -0.25
CA PHE A 68 16.94 16.79 -0.86
C PHE A 68 16.01 17.11 -2.03
N PHE A 69 16.33 16.62 -3.23
CA PHE A 69 15.50 16.80 -4.41
C PHE A 69 14.16 16.06 -4.23
N VAL A 70 13.05 16.80 -4.37
CA VAL A 70 11.69 16.26 -4.15
C VAL A 70 10.84 16.29 -5.41
N GLY A 71 11.34 16.81 -6.50
CA GLY A 71 10.64 16.92 -7.78
C GLY A 71 10.84 18.27 -8.43
N ASN A 72 10.12 18.54 -9.50
CA ASN A 72 10.11 19.84 -10.18
C ASN A 72 8.81 20.58 -9.86
N ASP A 73 8.88 21.91 -9.84
CA ASP A 73 7.70 22.77 -9.75
C ASP A 73 6.91 22.79 -11.09
N ALA A 74 5.80 23.52 -11.11
CA ALA A 74 4.97 23.67 -12.31
C ALA A 74 5.70 24.33 -13.51
N GLN A 75 6.84 24.99 -13.25
CA GLN A 75 7.69 25.64 -14.23
C GLN A 75 8.87 24.74 -14.65
N GLY A 76 9.01 23.55 -14.07
CA GLY A 76 10.08 22.60 -14.37
C GLY A 76 11.38 22.86 -13.58
N ASN A 77 11.39 23.74 -12.59
CA ASN A 77 12.57 23.99 -11.77
C ASN A 77 12.70 22.94 -10.67
N PRO A 78 13.91 22.47 -10.33
CA PRO A 78 14.11 21.50 -9.26
C PRO A 78 13.74 22.10 -7.90
N VAL A 79 12.94 21.36 -7.15
CA VAL A 79 12.54 21.68 -5.77
C VAL A 79 13.31 20.81 -4.81
N PHE A 80 13.87 21.44 -3.77
CA PHE A 80 14.62 20.77 -2.72
C PHE A 80 13.96 20.98 -1.37
N GLU A 81 13.99 19.96 -0.53
CA GLU A 81 13.50 20.02 0.84
C GLU A 81 14.57 19.64 1.86
N THR A 82 14.44 20.19 3.04
CA THR A 82 15.22 19.82 4.22
C THR A 82 14.27 19.34 5.30
N GLY A 83 14.53 18.18 5.87
CA GLY A 83 13.66 17.61 6.91
C GLY A 83 14.18 16.28 7.44
N LYS A 84 13.44 15.74 8.38
CA LYS A 84 13.70 14.41 8.96
C LYS A 84 13.19 13.34 8.02
N ARG A 85 14.11 12.57 7.46
CA ARG A 85 13.77 11.46 6.60
C ARG A 85 13.45 10.21 7.43
N SER A 86 12.26 9.65 7.26
CA SER A 86 11.92 8.38 7.84
C SER A 86 12.68 7.24 7.16
N ILE A 87 13.42 6.48 7.93
CA ILE A 87 13.95 5.17 7.56
C ILE A 87 12.84 4.13 7.66
N TYR A 88 12.05 4.22 8.73
CA TYR A 88 10.93 3.35 9.06
C TYR A 88 9.62 4.11 8.93
N SER A 89 8.62 3.49 8.36
CA SER A 89 7.28 4.07 8.22
C SER A 89 6.21 3.00 8.40
N LEU A 90 5.05 3.40 8.90
CA LEU A 90 3.87 2.56 8.90
C LEU A 90 3.08 2.84 7.63
N VAL A 91 2.86 1.82 6.82
CA VAL A 91 2.06 1.89 5.60
C VAL A 91 0.80 1.06 5.73
N GLU A 92 -0.21 1.37 4.94
CA GLU A 92 -1.43 0.59 4.80
C GLU A 92 -1.60 0.14 3.36
N ASP A 93 -1.77 -1.16 3.17
CA ASP A 93 -2.26 -1.73 1.93
C ASP A 93 -3.79 -1.68 1.97
N VAL A 94 -4.39 -0.88 1.12
CA VAL A 94 -5.83 -0.55 1.12
C VAL A 94 -6.48 -1.18 -0.09
N ASN A 95 -7.63 -1.82 0.12
CA ASN A 95 -8.52 -2.28 -0.93
C ASN A 95 -9.89 -1.60 -0.77
N LYS A 96 -10.39 -0.98 -1.83
CA LYS A 96 -11.70 -0.33 -1.88
C LYS A 96 -12.51 -0.93 -3.00
N ASP A 97 -13.63 -1.54 -2.66
CA ASP A 97 -14.50 -2.18 -3.63
C ASP A 97 -15.85 -1.45 -3.70
N LYS A 98 -16.35 -1.34 -4.93
CA LYS A 98 -17.71 -0.87 -5.24
C LYS A 98 -18.34 -1.86 -6.18
N THR A 99 -19.51 -2.34 -5.81
CA THR A 99 -20.29 -3.28 -6.64
C THR A 99 -21.69 -2.73 -6.86
N ILE A 100 -22.08 -2.70 -8.11
CA ILE A 100 -23.46 -2.46 -8.52
C ILE A 100 -23.97 -3.77 -9.12
N ASN A 101 -25.10 -4.25 -8.64
CA ASN A 101 -25.73 -5.47 -9.16
C ASN A 101 -27.21 -5.20 -9.45
N VAL A 102 -27.63 -5.57 -10.65
CA VAL A 102 -29.02 -5.48 -11.12
C VAL A 102 -29.47 -6.88 -11.52
N VAL A 103 -30.47 -7.37 -10.85
CA VAL A 103 -31.09 -8.67 -11.17
C VAL A 103 -32.54 -8.42 -11.56
N SER A 104 -32.92 -8.91 -12.73
CA SER A 104 -34.32 -8.83 -13.21
C SER A 104 -34.83 -10.22 -13.55
N HIS A 105 -35.96 -10.54 -12.99
CA HIS A 105 -36.65 -11.82 -13.18
C HIS A 105 -38.01 -11.55 -13.79
N PHE A 106 -38.25 -12.14 -14.94
CA PHE A 106 -39.52 -12.06 -15.68
C PHE A 106 -40.12 -13.44 -15.84
N ASP A 107 -41.39 -13.57 -15.38
CA ASP A 107 -42.20 -14.79 -15.51
C ASP A 107 -43.47 -14.53 -16.23
N THR A 108 -43.78 -15.33 -17.25
CA THR A 108 -45.06 -15.29 -17.92
C THR A 108 -45.50 -16.66 -18.37
N LYS A 109 -46.84 -16.85 -18.45
CA LYS A 109 -47.46 -17.99 -19.14
C LYS A 109 -47.81 -17.55 -20.56
N LEU A 110 -47.31 -18.25 -21.56
CA LEU A 110 -47.60 -18.01 -22.96
C LEU A 110 -48.84 -18.75 -23.41
N GLN A 111 -49.03 -20.02 -22.92
CA GLN A 111 -50.17 -20.88 -23.11
C GLN A 111 -50.33 -21.82 -21.94
N ASP A 112 -51.40 -22.60 -21.88
CA ASP A 112 -51.67 -23.48 -20.73
C ASP A 112 -50.53 -24.41 -20.35
N ASN A 113 -49.71 -24.85 -21.33
CA ASN A 113 -48.57 -25.75 -21.12
C ASN A 113 -47.18 -25.06 -21.27
N TRP A 114 -47.13 -23.75 -21.54
CA TRP A 114 -45.87 -23.03 -21.78
C TRP A 114 -45.69 -21.90 -20.78
N LYS A 115 -44.54 -21.98 -20.04
CA LYS A 115 -44.07 -20.90 -19.13
C LYS A 115 -42.77 -20.39 -19.66
N LEU A 116 -42.62 -19.07 -19.71
CA LEU A 116 -41.37 -18.40 -20.03
C LEU A 116 -40.82 -17.73 -18.77
N ASN A 117 -39.61 -18.12 -18.40
CA ASN A 117 -38.82 -17.48 -17.31
C ASN A 117 -37.57 -16.89 -17.92
N VAL A 118 -37.36 -15.59 -17.72
CA VAL A 118 -36.16 -14.87 -18.17
C VAL A 118 -35.48 -14.25 -16.96
N ASN A 119 -34.19 -14.56 -16.79
CA ASN A 119 -33.35 -13.97 -15.75
C ASN A 119 -32.26 -13.15 -16.43
N LEU A 120 -32.13 -11.88 -16.02
CA LEU A 120 -31.09 -10.99 -16.45
C LEU A 120 -30.31 -10.59 -15.21
N ASN A 121 -28.98 -10.74 -15.27
CA ASN A 121 -28.08 -10.30 -14.21
C ASN A 121 -27.01 -9.41 -14.84
N TYR A 122 -26.85 -8.21 -14.28
CA TYR A 122 -25.79 -7.29 -14.60
C TYR A 122 -25.01 -6.96 -13.33
N GLN A 123 -23.71 -7.16 -13.36
CA GLN A 123 -22.81 -6.83 -12.25
C GLN A 123 -21.67 -5.97 -12.77
N ASN A 124 -21.41 -4.88 -12.06
CA ASN A 124 -20.24 -4.04 -12.27
C ASN A 124 -19.47 -3.95 -10.96
N VAL A 125 -18.20 -4.38 -10.99
CA VAL A 125 -17.29 -4.33 -9.84
C VAL A 125 -16.15 -3.40 -10.19
N LYS A 126 -15.89 -2.42 -9.31
CA LYS A 126 -14.70 -1.56 -9.37
C LYS A 126 -13.91 -1.73 -8.10
N SER A 127 -12.67 -2.16 -8.25
CA SER A 127 -11.69 -2.29 -7.16
C SER A 127 -10.58 -1.25 -7.33
N ASP A 128 -10.20 -0.59 -6.23
CA ASP A 128 -9.08 0.37 -6.15
C ASP A 128 -8.15 -0.13 -5.05
N VAL A 129 -7.02 -0.71 -5.47
CA VAL A 129 -6.01 -1.28 -4.57
C VAL A 129 -4.78 -0.39 -4.60
N PHE A 130 -4.40 0.11 -3.43
CA PHE A 130 -3.26 1.02 -3.32
C PHE A 130 -2.60 0.92 -1.94
N ARG A 131 -1.37 1.38 -1.86
CA ARG A 131 -0.66 1.60 -0.60
C ARG A 131 -0.65 3.08 -0.27
N ARG A 132 -0.73 3.40 1.01
CA ARG A 132 -0.54 4.76 1.52
C ARG A 132 0.32 4.77 2.77
N VAL A 133 0.99 5.89 2.99
CA VAL A 133 1.70 6.14 4.25
C VAL A 133 0.68 6.45 5.34
N LYS A 134 0.74 5.70 6.43
CA LYS A 134 -0.11 5.92 7.62
C LYS A 134 0.58 6.77 8.67
N ASP A 135 1.86 6.50 8.92
CA ASP A 135 2.66 7.19 9.93
C ASP A 135 4.13 7.15 9.53
N LEU A 136 4.82 8.25 9.74
CA LEU A 136 6.25 8.42 9.44
C LEU A 136 7.14 8.18 10.66
N LEU A 137 6.58 7.76 11.79
CA LEU A 137 7.28 7.42 13.02
C LEU A 137 8.28 8.50 13.46
N GLY A 138 7.84 9.77 13.45
CA GLY A 138 8.63 10.92 13.87
C GLY A 138 9.46 11.60 12.78
N GLY A 139 9.37 11.16 11.53
CA GLY A 139 9.94 11.86 10.38
C GLY A 139 8.96 12.81 9.71
N ASP A 140 9.46 13.61 8.77
CA ASP A 140 8.69 14.58 7.99
C ASP A 140 8.27 14.00 6.63
N PHE A 141 9.08 13.08 6.06
CA PHE A 141 8.82 12.37 4.82
C PHE A 141 9.56 11.03 4.77
N ALA A 142 9.09 10.11 3.93
CA ALA A 142 9.76 8.87 3.56
C ALA A 142 10.03 8.83 2.05
N PHE A 143 10.96 7.98 1.61
CA PHE A 143 11.15 7.76 0.19
C PHE A 143 10.05 6.83 -0.34
N ASN A 144 9.44 7.26 -1.44
CA ASN A 144 8.50 6.43 -2.19
C ASN A 144 9.27 5.56 -3.20
N ARG A 145 9.97 4.55 -2.68
CA ARG A 145 10.83 3.70 -3.50
C ARG A 145 10.60 2.22 -3.22
N ASN A 146 10.86 1.43 -4.25
CA ASN A 146 10.99 0.00 -4.10
C ASN A 146 12.40 -0.33 -3.57
N ALA A 147 12.50 -1.09 -2.47
CA ALA A 147 13.77 -1.51 -1.88
C ALA A 147 14.61 -2.40 -2.82
N PHE A 148 13.99 -2.98 -3.85
CA PHE A 148 14.64 -3.85 -4.84
C PHE A 148 15.06 -3.12 -6.12
N ASP A 149 14.77 -1.83 -6.23
CA ASP A 149 15.19 -1.02 -7.37
C ASP A 149 16.59 -0.44 -7.10
N SER A 150 17.60 -1.01 -7.75
CA SER A 150 19.00 -0.63 -7.56
C SER A 150 19.39 0.66 -8.26
N ASP A 151 18.70 1.03 -9.34
CA ASP A 151 19.16 2.09 -10.25
C ASP A 151 18.43 3.43 -10.08
N ALA A 152 17.29 3.44 -9.42
CA ALA A 152 16.49 4.64 -9.25
C ALA A 152 16.97 5.56 -8.11
N LEU A 153 18.29 5.72 -7.91
CA LEU A 153 18.82 6.71 -6.96
C LEU A 153 18.43 8.13 -7.35
N TYR A 154 18.08 8.36 -8.62
CA TYR A 154 17.75 9.67 -9.18
C TYR A 154 16.77 9.53 -10.35
N ASP A 155 15.64 8.86 -10.17
CA ASP A 155 14.58 8.96 -11.16
C ASP A 155 13.97 10.37 -11.05
N VAL A 156 14.58 11.29 -11.79
CA VAL A 156 14.23 12.73 -11.86
C VAL A 156 12.82 12.91 -12.41
N ASP A 157 12.29 11.88 -13.09
CA ASP A 157 10.99 11.93 -13.76
C ASP A 157 9.85 11.40 -12.87
N ASN A 158 10.16 10.92 -11.65
CA ASN A 158 9.13 10.47 -10.71
C ASN A 158 8.68 11.63 -9.81
N PRO A 159 7.52 12.26 -10.08
CA PRO A 159 7.01 13.37 -9.27
C PRO A 159 6.61 12.94 -7.84
N ASN A 160 6.62 11.63 -7.55
CA ASN A 160 6.26 11.05 -6.27
C ASN A 160 7.46 10.45 -5.54
N TYR A 161 8.63 11.06 -5.65
CA TYR A 161 9.86 10.55 -5.05
C TYR A 161 9.82 10.51 -3.50
N ILE A 162 9.07 11.41 -2.90
CA ILE A 162 8.80 11.42 -1.47
C ILE A 162 7.33 11.14 -1.19
N ALA A 163 7.06 10.58 -0.02
CA ALA A 163 5.72 10.34 0.47
C ALA A 163 5.56 10.90 1.88
N ARG A 164 4.44 11.58 2.11
CA ARG A 164 3.98 12.09 3.40
C ARG A 164 2.80 11.27 3.89
N VAL A 165 2.39 11.51 5.12
CA VAL A 165 1.21 10.85 5.69
C VAL A 165 -0.01 11.11 4.80
N GLY A 166 -0.66 10.03 4.40
CA GLY A 166 -1.82 10.05 3.50
C GLY A 166 -1.50 9.87 2.03
N ASP A 167 -0.24 10.09 1.61
CA ASP A 167 0.15 9.93 0.20
C ASP A 167 0.09 8.47 -0.23
N ARG A 168 -0.33 8.25 -1.47
CA ARG A 168 -0.25 6.95 -2.10
C ARG A 168 1.20 6.67 -2.48
N THR A 169 1.67 5.48 -2.17
CA THR A 169 2.99 5.00 -2.55
C THR A 169 2.89 3.96 -3.65
N GLN A 170 3.98 3.77 -4.40
CA GLN A 170 4.03 2.74 -5.42
C GLN A 170 3.96 1.35 -4.79
N PHE A 171 3.13 0.51 -5.34
CA PHE A 171 3.15 -0.93 -5.08
C PHE A 171 4.33 -1.53 -5.85
N SER A 172 5.13 -2.36 -5.20
CA SER A 172 6.17 -3.14 -5.89
C SER A 172 5.61 -4.01 -7.02
N TYR A 173 4.32 -4.33 -6.97
CA TYR A 173 3.60 -5.10 -7.98
C TYR A 173 3.30 -4.30 -9.27
N ASP A 174 3.06 -2.99 -9.17
CA ASP A 174 2.80 -2.13 -10.33
C ASP A 174 4.05 -1.97 -11.20
N LEU A 175 5.23 -1.97 -10.57
CA LEU A 175 6.52 -1.96 -11.28
C LEU A 175 6.77 -3.26 -12.05
N LEU A 176 6.43 -4.41 -11.48
CA LEU A 176 6.51 -5.70 -12.17
C LEU A 176 5.54 -5.74 -13.37
N ARG A 177 4.35 -5.22 -13.21
CA ARG A 177 3.34 -5.16 -14.27
C ARG A 177 3.76 -4.25 -15.43
N SER A 178 4.33 -3.07 -15.13
CA SER A 178 4.85 -2.16 -16.15
C SER A 178 6.11 -2.70 -16.83
N ALA A 179 6.98 -3.41 -16.11
CA ALA A 179 8.20 -4.00 -16.66
C ALA A 179 7.96 -5.21 -17.57
N TYR A 180 6.88 -5.97 -17.33
CA TYR A 180 6.54 -7.17 -18.12
C TYR A 180 5.39 -6.96 -19.10
N GLY A 181 4.82 -5.75 -19.22
CA GLY A 181 3.78 -5.43 -20.21
C GLY A 181 2.46 -6.19 -20.01
N LEU A 182 2.15 -6.61 -18.79
CA LEU A 182 0.93 -7.33 -18.44
C LEU A 182 -0.23 -6.40 -18.08
#